data_0a977693c82ceef2e38ed539c7bd5d3b
#
_entry.id   0a977693c82ceef2e38ed539c7bd5d3b
#
_cell.length_a   1.000
_cell.length_b   1.000
_cell.length_c   1.000
_cell.angle_alpha   90.00
_cell.angle_beta   90.00
_cell.angle_gamma   90.00
#
_symmetry.space_group_name_H-M   'P 1'
#
loop_
_entity.id
_entity.type
_entity.pdbx_description
1 polymer ?
#
loop_
_entity_poly.entity_id
_entity_poly.type
_entity_poly.pdbx_seq_one_letter_code
_entity_poly.pdbx_strand_id
1 'polypeptide(L)'
;MVPQGLFRRLGRWVQHFPVSRADPRKPVATGGCQCGAVRYAFYAPLENAHVCHCRMCQRATGGVFAALAGGQPGNFAWTRGAPAFFASSSLAQRGFCEQCGTPLSFKYDTPGARMYTTIGSLDDPGQVELVKQYGIESRISWVKFCEHVPGERTAESAQAQEFLAGMQSHQKRD
;
A
#
# COMPACT_ATOMS: atom_id res chain seq x y z
N MET A 1 -32.71 -29.75 16.90
CA MET A 1 -32.22 -30.23 15.60
C MET A 1 -32.20 -29.07 14.64
N VAL A 2 -31.06 -28.46 14.41
CA VAL A 2 -30.84 -27.38 13.44
C VAL A 2 -30.18 -28.03 12.22
N PRO A 3 -30.70 -27.84 11.00
CA PRO A 3 -30.09 -28.45 9.81
C PRO A 3 -28.74 -27.80 9.51
N GLN A 4 -27.71 -28.62 9.53
CA GLN A 4 -26.41 -28.28 8.95
C GLN A 4 -26.55 -28.30 7.42
N GLY A 5 -26.20 -27.23 6.75
CA GLY A 5 -25.98 -27.28 5.33
C GLY A 5 -26.40 -26.03 4.61
N LEU A 6 -25.53 -25.06 4.48
CA LEU A 6 -25.22 -24.37 3.22
C LEU A 6 -24.10 -23.36 3.44
N PHE A 7 -22.86 -23.79 3.68
CA PHE A 7 -21.70 -22.96 3.37
C PHE A 7 -21.56 -22.94 1.85
N ARG A 8 -22.24 -21.98 1.21
CA ARG A 8 -21.91 -21.58 -0.14
C ARG A 8 -20.44 -21.11 -0.10
N ARG A 9 -19.58 -21.85 -0.75
CA ARG A 9 -18.23 -21.41 -1.08
C ARG A 9 -18.37 -20.08 -1.86
N LEU A 10 -18.14 -18.97 -1.16
CA LEU A 10 -17.91 -17.70 -1.82
C LEU A 10 -16.65 -17.89 -2.66
N GLY A 11 -16.84 -17.94 -3.98
CA GLY A 11 -15.77 -18.10 -4.94
C GLY A 11 -14.70 -17.05 -4.69
N ARG A 12 -13.51 -17.51 -4.36
CA ARG A 12 -12.32 -16.70 -4.22
C ARG A 12 -11.95 -16.22 -5.63
N TRP A 13 -12.41 -15.02 -6.00
CA TRP A 13 -11.99 -14.37 -7.22
C TRP A 13 -10.55 -13.88 -7.02
N VAL A 14 -9.60 -14.77 -7.13
CA VAL A 14 -8.20 -14.42 -7.28
C VAL A 14 -8.03 -14.07 -8.76
N GLN A 15 -8.16 -12.80 -9.10
CA GLN A 15 -7.73 -12.33 -10.41
C GLN A 15 -6.20 -12.44 -10.43
N HIS A 16 -5.70 -13.45 -11.11
CA HIS A 16 -4.27 -13.55 -11.42
C HIS A 16 -3.97 -12.50 -12.49
N PHE A 17 -3.44 -11.36 -12.07
CA PHE A 17 -2.78 -10.49 -13.03
C PHE A 17 -1.48 -11.19 -13.44
N PRO A 18 -1.24 -11.40 -14.73
CA PRO A 18 0.01 -11.99 -15.18
C PRO A 18 1.16 -11.11 -14.68
N VAL A 19 2.17 -11.75 -14.07
CA VAL A 19 3.47 -11.09 -13.87
C VAL A 19 3.91 -10.65 -15.26
N SER A 20 4.07 -9.36 -15.46
CA SER A 20 4.44 -8.79 -16.75
C SER A 20 5.78 -9.35 -17.19
N ARG A 21 5.95 -9.68 -18.48
CA ARG A 21 7.28 -9.84 -19.07
C ARG A 21 8.12 -8.64 -18.67
N ALA A 22 9.42 -8.86 -18.42
CA ALA A 22 10.33 -7.78 -18.06
C ALA A 22 10.15 -6.60 -19.03
N ASP A 23 9.72 -5.47 -18.48
CA ASP A 23 9.57 -4.24 -19.25
C ASP A 23 10.98 -3.73 -19.57
N PRO A 24 11.32 -3.46 -20.84
CA PRO A 24 12.66 -2.99 -21.21
C PRO A 24 12.98 -1.59 -20.71
N ARG A 25 11.97 -0.84 -20.26
CA ARG A 25 12.14 0.51 -19.70
C ARG A 25 12.84 0.45 -18.34
N LYS A 26 13.65 1.45 -18.04
CA LYS A 26 14.21 1.62 -16.69
C LYS A 26 13.09 2.12 -15.74
N PRO A 27 12.88 1.46 -14.59
CA PRO A 27 11.93 1.95 -13.60
C PRO A 27 12.31 3.34 -13.08
N VAL A 28 11.30 4.19 -12.87
CA VAL A 28 11.43 5.50 -12.22
C VAL A 28 11.18 5.37 -10.71
N ALA A 29 10.27 4.49 -10.33
CA ALA A 29 10.01 4.14 -8.93
C ALA A 29 9.75 2.64 -8.80
N THR A 30 10.21 2.07 -7.71
CA THR A 30 9.96 0.66 -7.33
C THR A 30 9.41 0.57 -5.93
N GLY A 31 8.83 -0.57 -5.62
CA GLY A 31 8.30 -0.83 -4.30
C GLY A 31 7.78 -2.25 -4.14
N GLY A 32 7.28 -2.58 -2.98
CA GLY A 32 6.74 -3.90 -2.72
C GLY A 32 6.31 -4.11 -1.28
N CYS A 33 6.02 -5.35 -0.95
CA CYS A 33 5.64 -5.74 0.40
C CYS A 33 6.86 -5.94 1.32
N GLN A 34 6.62 -5.89 2.61
CA GLN A 34 7.65 -6.05 3.64
C GLN A 34 8.44 -7.36 3.50
N CYS A 35 7.80 -8.46 3.12
CA CYS A 35 8.47 -9.76 2.98
C CYS A 35 9.16 -9.97 1.61
N GLY A 36 9.00 -9.04 0.66
CA GLY A 36 9.59 -9.12 -0.68
C GLY A 36 8.89 -10.07 -1.65
N ALA A 37 7.81 -10.76 -1.25
CA ALA A 37 7.09 -11.70 -2.12
C ALA A 37 6.36 -11.01 -3.28
N VAL A 38 5.94 -9.76 -3.10
CA VAL A 38 5.27 -8.95 -4.12
C VAL A 38 6.07 -7.69 -4.35
N ARG A 39 6.44 -7.45 -5.62
CA ARG A 39 7.19 -6.26 -6.05
C ARG A 39 6.48 -5.61 -7.24
N TYR A 40 6.67 -4.30 -7.38
CA TYR A 40 6.14 -3.53 -8.50
C TYR A 40 7.11 -2.45 -8.96
N ALA A 41 6.85 -1.94 -10.17
CA ALA A 41 7.58 -0.81 -10.73
C ALA A 41 6.64 0.16 -11.45
N PHE A 42 7.01 1.44 -11.41
CA PHE A 42 6.49 2.49 -12.26
C PHE A 42 7.56 2.90 -13.28
N TYR A 43 7.15 3.06 -14.53
CA TYR A 43 8.00 3.41 -15.66
C TYR A 43 7.76 4.85 -16.17
N ALA A 44 7.03 5.64 -15.41
CA ALA A 44 6.87 7.08 -15.56
C ALA A 44 6.73 7.73 -14.18
N PRO A 45 6.93 9.04 -14.04
CA PRO A 45 6.79 9.75 -12.78
C PRO A 45 5.45 9.47 -12.09
N LEU A 46 5.50 9.36 -10.77
CA LEU A 46 4.32 9.21 -9.95
C LEU A 46 3.50 10.50 -9.97
N GLU A 47 2.19 10.35 -10.01
CA GLU A 47 1.24 11.45 -10.11
C GLU A 47 0.27 11.41 -8.93
N ASN A 48 -0.30 12.59 -8.63
CA ASN A 48 -1.36 12.73 -7.65
C ASN A 48 -1.04 12.02 -6.31
N ALA A 49 0.15 12.27 -5.79
CA ALA A 49 0.50 11.80 -4.45
C ALA A 49 -0.37 12.55 -3.42
N HIS A 50 -1.12 11.79 -2.63
CA HIS A 50 -2.11 12.37 -1.74
C HIS A 50 -2.32 11.53 -0.49
N VAL A 51 -2.94 12.14 0.51
CA VAL A 51 -3.52 11.43 1.65
C VAL A 51 -5.05 11.40 1.55
N CYS A 52 -5.64 10.27 1.93
CA CYS A 52 -7.09 10.11 1.99
C CYS A 52 -7.52 9.75 3.41
N HIS A 53 -8.32 10.63 4.02
CA HIS A 53 -8.81 10.50 5.39
C HIS A 53 -10.13 9.73 5.51
N CYS A 54 -10.77 9.33 4.40
CA CYS A 54 -12.06 8.65 4.48
C CYS A 54 -11.96 7.34 5.28
N ARG A 55 -13.05 6.95 5.92
CA ARG A 55 -13.09 5.76 6.81
C ARG A 55 -12.68 4.46 6.12
N MET A 56 -12.99 4.30 4.82
CA MET A 56 -12.55 3.12 4.07
C MET A 56 -11.03 3.08 3.94
N CYS A 57 -10.39 4.21 3.66
CA CYS A 57 -8.94 4.29 3.57
C CYS A 57 -8.27 4.04 4.92
N GLN A 58 -8.76 4.64 6.00
CA GLN A 58 -8.27 4.41 7.35
C GLN A 58 -8.34 2.91 7.71
N ARG A 59 -9.49 2.26 7.47
CA ARG A 59 -9.67 0.83 7.78
C ARG A 59 -8.82 -0.08 6.90
N ALA A 60 -8.65 0.28 5.64
CA ALA A 60 -7.89 -0.54 4.69
C ALA A 60 -6.38 -0.54 4.95
N THR A 61 -5.85 0.52 5.54
CA THR A 61 -4.42 0.64 5.86
C THR A 61 -4.11 0.42 7.33
N GLY A 62 -5.14 0.38 8.20
CA GLY A 62 -4.97 0.38 9.65
C GLY A 62 -4.37 1.67 10.20
N GLY A 63 -4.24 2.71 9.37
CA GLY A 63 -3.66 4.00 9.73
C GLY A 63 -4.71 5.10 9.87
N VAL A 64 -4.27 6.29 10.25
CA VAL A 64 -5.12 7.48 10.42
C VAL A 64 -5.52 8.12 9.09
N PHE A 65 -4.87 7.73 8.01
CA PHE A 65 -5.16 8.02 6.60
C PHE A 65 -4.48 6.96 5.71
N ALA A 66 -4.79 6.93 4.43
CA ALA A 66 -4.00 6.25 3.43
C ALA A 66 -3.17 7.29 2.65
N ALA A 67 -1.85 7.10 2.60
CA ALA A 67 -0.96 7.88 1.74
C ALA A 67 -0.74 7.10 0.43
N LEU A 68 -1.11 7.71 -0.70
CA LEU A 68 -1.16 7.04 -2.00
C LEU A 68 -0.47 7.89 -3.07
N ALA A 69 0.27 7.24 -3.95
CA ALA A 69 0.81 7.84 -5.17
C ALA A 69 0.49 6.94 -6.35
N GLY A 70 0.18 7.50 -7.51
CA GLY A 70 -0.33 6.74 -8.63
C GLY A 70 0.37 7.01 -9.95
N GLY A 71 0.05 6.20 -10.94
CA GLY A 71 0.49 6.36 -12.31
C GLY A 71 -0.52 5.77 -13.28
N GLN A 72 -0.33 6.06 -14.56
CA GLN A 72 -1.14 5.50 -15.63
C GLN A 72 -0.94 3.99 -15.68
N PRO A 73 -1.99 3.19 -15.96
CA PRO A 73 -1.91 1.73 -15.92
C PRO A 73 -0.86 1.17 -16.89
N GLY A 74 -0.65 1.80 -18.04
CA GLY A 74 0.40 1.40 -19.01
C GLY A 74 1.84 1.66 -18.55
N ASN A 75 2.03 2.33 -17.42
CA ASN A 75 3.33 2.63 -16.83
C ASN A 75 3.53 1.93 -15.48
N PHE A 76 2.74 0.92 -15.18
CA PHE A 76 2.82 0.14 -13.96
C PHE A 76 2.92 -1.36 -14.27
N ALA A 77 3.75 -2.07 -13.53
CA ALA A 77 3.82 -3.53 -13.59
C ALA A 77 4.09 -4.15 -12.21
N TRP A 78 3.49 -5.31 -11.96
CA TRP A 78 3.94 -6.23 -10.92
C TRP A 78 5.17 -6.97 -11.45
N THR A 79 6.32 -6.77 -10.81
CA THR A 79 7.60 -7.32 -11.27
C THR A 79 7.97 -8.64 -10.60
N ARG A 80 7.36 -8.93 -9.43
CA ARG A 80 7.50 -10.21 -8.72
C ARG A 80 6.21 -10.49 -7.97
N GLY A 81 5.74 -11.73 -8.05
CA GLY A 81 4.50 -12.16 -7.40
C GLY A 81 3.27 -11.34 -7.81
N ALA A 82 2.18 -11.57 -7.15
CA ALA A 82 0.95 -10.82 -7.33
C ALA A 82 0.28 -10.58 -5.97
N PRO A 83 -0.34 -9.40 -5.73
CA PRO A 83 -1.11 -9.19 -4.53
C PRO A 83 -2.41 -9.98 -4.56
N ALA A 84 -2.95 -10.30 -3.39
CA ALA A 84 -4.35 -10.63 -3.24
C ALA A 84 -5.17 -9.34 -3.32
N PHE A 85 -6.42 -9.43 -3.80
CA PHE A 85 -7.30 -8.29 -3.96
C PHE A 85 -8.57 -8.43 -3.12
N PHE A 86 -8.99 -7.31 -2.56
CA PHE A 86 -10.26 -7.15 -1.86
C PHE A 86 -11.10 -6.10 -2.57
N ALA A 87 -12.32 -6.48 -3.01
CA ALA A 87 -13.30 -5.54 -3.51
C ALA A 87 -13.78 -4.67 -2.35
N SER A 88 -13.17 -3.50 -2.17
CA SER A 88 -13.45 -2.62 -1.04
C SER A 88 -14.75 -1.82 -1.22
N SER A 89 -15.27 -1.79 -2.43
CA SER A 89 -16.60 -1.30 -2.79
C SER A 89 -17.02 -1.91 -4.14
N SER A 90 -18.23 -1.58 -4.60
CA SER A 90 -18.67 -1.93 -5.96
C SER A 90 -17.87 -1.24 -7.07
N LEU A 91 -17.02 -0.27 -6.73
CA LEU A 91 -16.31 0.58 -7.69
C LEU A 91 -14.78 0.50 -7.56
N ALA A 92 -14.25 -0.23 -6.57
CA ALA A 92 -12.82 -0.18 -6.29
C ALA A 92 -12.30 -1.44 -5.60
N GLN A 93 -11.07 -1.78 -5.91
CA GLN A 93 -10.34 -2.89 -5.29
C GLN A 93 -9.02 -2.43 -4.67
N ARG A 94 -8.58 -3.19 -3.67
CA ARG A 94 -7.32 -2.96 -2.97
C ARG A 94 -6.47 -4.22 -3.00
N GLY A 95 -5.19 -4.03 -3.35
CA GLY A 95 -4.21 -5.10 -3.35
C GLY A 95 -3.39 -5.10 -2.06
N PHE A 96 -3.10 -6.28 -1.55
CA PHE A 96 -2.26 -6.49 -0.38
C PHE A 96 -1.45 -7.78 -0.53
N CYS A 97 -0.34 -7.86 0.17
CA CYS A 97 0.43 -9.10 0.21
C CYS A 97 -0.28 -10.15 1.08
N GLU A 98 -0.60 -11.30 0.52
CA GLU A 98 -1.26 -12.39 1.25
C GLU A 98 -0.37 -12.99 2.34
N GLN A 99 0.97 -12.91 2.19
CA GLN A 99 1.92 -13.51 3.12
C GLN A 99 2.21 -12.63 4.35
N CYS A 100 2.31 -11.32 4.17
CA CYS A 100 2.70 -10.41 5.27
C CYS A 100 1.70 -9.29 5.56
N GLY A 101 0.58 -9.24 4.84
CA GLY A 101 -0.49 -8.28 5.07
C GLY A 101 -0.21 -6.86 4.57
N THR A 102 0.98 -6.57 4.00
CA THR A 102 1.31 -5.21 3.55
C THR A 102 0.27 -4.69 2.55
N PRO A 103 -0.42 -3.56 2.82
CA PRO A 103 -1.28 -2.91 1.85
C PRO A 103 -0.43 -2.35 0.71
N LEU A 104 -0.76 -2.68 -0.53
CA LEU A 104 0.08 -2.36 -1.69
C LEU A 104 -0.59 -1.39 -2.65
N SER A 105 -1.88 -1.61 -2.98
CA SER A 105 -2.49 -0.86 -4.06
C SER A 105 -3.95 -0.51 -3.85
N PHE A 106 -4.38 0.49 -4.60
CA PHE A 106 -5.76 0.91 -4.76
C PHE A 106 -6.02 1.21 -6.24
N LYS A 107 -7.14 0.75 -6.75
CA LYS A 107 -7.58 1.02 -8.13
C LYS A 107 -9.10 1.09 -8.20
N TYR A 108 -9.63 2.04 -8.99
CA TYR A 108 -11.04 2.01 -9.40
C TYR A 108 -11.26 1.00 -10.51
N ASP A 109 -12.42 0.36 -10.53
CA ASP A 109 -12.84 -0.61 -11.55
C ASP A 109 -13.43 0.08 -12.78
N THR A 110 -12.74 1.11 -13.26
CA THR A 110 -13.11 1.85 -14.48
C THR A 110 -12.01 1.72 -15.53
N PRO A 111 -12.35 1.70 -16.82
CA PRO A 111 -11.35 1.66 -17.89
C PRO A 111 -10.36 2.82 -17.77
N GLY A 112 -9.07 2.52 -17.91
CA GLY A 112 -8.01 3.53 -17.83
C GLY A 112 -7.74 4.10 -16.43
N ALA A 113 -8.40 3.57 -15.39
CA ALA A 113 -8.16 4.04 -14.03
C ALA A 113 -6.68 3.91 -13.62
N ARG A 114 -6.17 4.95 -12.97
CA ARG A 114 -4.80 4.94 -12.42
C ARG A 114 -4.62 3.79 -11.43
N MET A 115 -3.43 3.22 -11.45
CA MET A 115 -2.95 2.37 -10.38
C MET A 115 -2.33 3.27 -9.31
N TYR A 116 -2.85 3.20 -8.10
CA TYR A 116 -2.25 3.83 -6.92
C TYR A 116 -1.55 2.77 -6.08
N THR A 117 -0.39 3.12 -5.53
CA THR A 117 0.29 2.32 -4.50
C THR A 117 0.37 3.09 -3.20
N THR A 118 0.48 2.38 -2.09
CA THR A 118 0.73 3.01 -0.80
C THR A 118 2.14 3.60 -0.80
N ILE A 119 2.29 4.87 -0.39
CA ILE A 119 3.60 5.55 -0.39
C ILE A 119 4.58 4.82 0.51
N GLY A 120 4.13 4.30 1.66
CA GLY A 120 4.98 3.52 2.57
C GLY A 120 5.47 2.18 2.03
N SER A 121 4.95 1.71 0.86
CA SER A 121 5.44 0.52 0.18
C SER A 121 6.43 0.81 -0.96
N LEU A 122 6.71 2.09 -1.25
CA LEU A 122 7.80 2.48 -2.14
C LEU A 122 9.15 2.21 -1.49
N ASP A 123 10.15 1.87 -2.27
CA ASP A 123 11.53 1.68 -1.79
C ASP A 123 12.14 3.02 -1.35
N ASP A 124 11.78 4.10 -2.03
CA ASP A 124 12.08 5.47 -1.64
C ASP A 124 10.79 6.28 -1.51
N PRO A 125 10.15 6.30 -0.34
CA PRO A 125 8.92 7.08 -0.13
C PRO A 125 9.17 8.60 -0.14
N GLY A 126 10.39 9.04 0.05
CA GLY A 126 10.77 10.45 0.05
C GLY A 126 10.78 11.09 -1.35
N GLN A 127 10.74 10.29 -2.42
CA GLN A 127 10.73 10.78 -3.79
C GLN A 127 9.41 11.43 -4.22
N VAL A 128 8.35 11.32 -3.41
CA VAL A 128 7.02 11.87 -3.74
C VAL A 128 6.67 13.03 -2.83
N GLU A 129 6.11 14.08 -3.42
CA GLU A 129 5.56 15.22 -2.70
C GLU A 129 4.03 15.15 -2.70
N LEU A 130 3.43 15.33 -1.51
CA LEU A 130 1.97 15.31 -1.38
C LEU A 130 1.37 16.58 -1.97
N VAL A 131 0.46 16.40 -2.92
CA VAL A 131 -0.20 17.52 -3.61
C VAL A 131 -1.64 17.74 -3.15
N LYS A 132 -2.24 16.79 -2.41
CA LYS A 132 -3.66 16.89 -2.04
C LYS A 132 -4.03 16.04 -0.82
N GLN A 133 -5.14 16.44 -0.17
CA GLN A 133 -5.84 15.66 0.84
C GLN A 133 -7.28 15.42 0.38
N TYR A 134 -7.78 14.22 0.59
CA TYR A 134 -9.16 13.82 0.30
C TYR A 134 -9.87 13.35 1.57
N GLY A 135 -11.20 13.47 1.59
CA GLY A 135 -12.03 13.00 2.70
C GLY A 135 -11.74 13.71 4.02
N ILE A 136 -11.45 15.01 3.96
CA ILE A 136 -11.06 15.82 5.13
C ILE A 136 -12.15 15.93 6.17
N GLU A 137 -13.40 15.72 5.79
CA GLU A 137 -14.55 15.63 6.69
C GLU A 137 -14.44 14.47 7.68
N SER A 138 -13.68 13.44 7.34
CA SER A 138 -13.41 12.27 8.19
C SER A 138 -12.02 12.31 8.85
N ARG A 139 -11.29 13.43 8.71
CA ARG A 139 -9.98 13.58 9.32
C ARG A 139 -10.11 13.55 10.84
N ILE A 140 -9.28 12.72 11.48
CA ILE A 140 -9.20 12.64 12.94
C ILE A 140 -8.62 13.96 13.46
N SER A 141 -9.30 14.60 14.40
CA SER A 141 -9.01 15.97 14.84
C SER A 141 -7.60 16.20 15.38
N TRP A 142 -6.99 15.18 15.98
CA TRP A 142 -5.63 15.26 16.50
C TRP A 142 -4.54 14.98 15.46
N VAL A 143 -4.89 14.56 14.23
CA VAL A 143 -3.93 14.36 13.15
C VAL A 143 -3.50 15.70 12.58
N LYS A 144 -2.42 16.23 13.12
CA LYS A 144 -1.74 17.45 12.67
C LYS A 144 -0.34 17.16 12.14
N PHE A 145 -0.15 15.98 11.54
CA PHE A 145 1.15 15.49 11.04
C PHE A 145 2.28 15.49 12.08
N CYS A 146 1.91 15.40 13.37
CA CYS A 146 2.83 15.32 14.51
C CYS A 146 3.79 16.52 14.68
N GLU A 147 3.52 17.67 14.06
CA GLU A 147 4.38 18.86 14.12
C GLU A 147 4.66 19.38 15.54
N HIS A 148 3.77 19.06 16.47
CA HIS A 148 3.86 19.52 17.87
C HIS A 148 4.21 18.40 18.87
N VAL A 149 4.51 17.20 18.38
CA VAL A 149 4.89 16.07 19.22
C VAL A 149 6.41 15.98 19.24
N PRO A 150 7.05 15.96 20.40
CA PRO A 150 8.50 15.76 20.50
C PRO A 150 8.89 14.48 19.76
N GLY A 151 9.88 14.58 18.89
CA GLY A 151 10.44 13.45 18.18
C GLY A 151 11.70 12.93 18.85
N GLU A 152 11.89 11.63 18.84
CA GLU A 152 13.11 10.97 19.29
C GLU A 152 13.70 10.15 18.14
N ARG A 153 14.99 10.25 17.94
CA ARG A 153 15.70 9.39 16.99
C ARG A 153 16.17 8.13 17.70
N THR A 154 15.83 6.97 17.18
CA THR A 154 16.25 5.68 17.74
C THR A 154 17.77 5.62 17.96
N ALA A 155 18.56 6.18 17.05
CA ALA A 155 20.02 6.20 17.16
C ALA A 155 20.55 7.11 18.29
N GLU A 156 19.73 8.00 18.82
CA GLU A 156 20.08 8.95 19.90
C GLU A 156 19.53 8.50 21.26
N SER A 157 18.67 7.47 21.27
CA SER A 157 18.06 6.91 22.48
C SER A 157 18.81 5.67 22.95
N ALA A 158 19.56 5.77 24.02
CA ALA A 158 20.27 4.63 24.62
C ALA A 158 19.30 3.49 25.00
N GLN A 159 18.14 3.82 25.56
CA GLN A 159 17.10 2.85 25.92
C GLN A 159 16.53 2.13 24.69
N ALA A 160 16.27 2.86 23.59
CA ALA A 160 15.78 2.25 22.36
C ALA A 160 16.86 1.36 21.73
N GLN A 161 18.12 1.77 21.75
CA GLN A 161 19.23 0.97 21.24
C GLN A 161 19.39 -0.34 22.03
N GLU A 162 19.36 -0.28 23.36
CA GLU A 162 19.42 -1.47 24.21
C GLU A 162 18.24 -2.42 23.94
N PHE A 163 17.01 -1.91 23.89
CA PHE A 163 15.82 -2.71 23.60
C PHE A 163 15.88 -3.38 22.21
N LEU A 164 16.44 -2.70 21.22
CA LEU A 164 16.51 -3.19 19.84
C LEU A 164 17.79 -3.97 19.52
N ALA A 165 18.75 -4.07 20.44
CA ALA A 165 20.06 -4.69 20.19
C ALA A 165 19.99 -6.14 19.69
N GLY A 166 18.93 -6.89 20.05
CA GLY A 166 18.70 -8.27 19.60
C GLY A 166 17.67 -8.40 18.48
N MET A 167 17.11 -7.29 17.96
CA MET A 167 16.04 -7.33 16.98
C MET A 167 16.56 -7.73 15.60
N GLN A 168 15.94 -8.76 15.02
CA GLN A 168 16.15 -9.15 13.62
C GLN A 168 14.95 -8.69 12.80
N SER A 169 15.17 -7.80 11.84
CA SER A 169 14.13 -7.37 10.92
C SER A 169 13.84 -8.48 9.91
N HIS A 170 12.56 -8.82 9.74
CA HIS A 170 12.08 -9.69 8.66
C HIS A 170 11.75 -8.92 7.37
N GLN A 171 12.01 -7.61 7.37
CA GLN A 171 11.86 -6.77 6.20
C GLN A 171 12.92 -7.13 5.17
N LYS A 172 12.50 -7.48 3.97
CA LYS A 172 13.39 -7.71 2.83
C LYS A 172 13.60 -6.40 2.09
N ARG A 173 14.88 -6.08 1.89
CA ARG A 173 15.32 -5.03 0.96
C ARG A 173 16.01 -5.75 -0.18
N ASP A 174 15.67 -5.39 -1.39
CA ASP A 174 16.35 -5.89 -2.58
C ASP A 174 17.57 -5.04 -2.88
#